data_72bf23797ffccf98fa2e9cdf38bfa7b5
#
_entry.id   72bf23797ffccf98fa2e9cdf38bfa7b5
#
_cell.length_a   1.000
_cell.length_b   1.000
_cell.length_c   1.000
_cell.angle_alpha   90.00
_cell.angle_beta   90.00
_cell.angle_gamma   90.00
#
_symmetry.space_group_name_H-M   'P 1'
#
loop_
_entity.id
_entity.type
_entity.pdbx_description
1 polymer ?
#
loop_
_entity_poly.entity_id
_entity_poly.type
_entity_poly.pdbx_seq_one_letter_code
_entity_poly.pdbx_strand_id
1 'polypeptide(L)'
;MRVEWERFVIQTRTAQRRTGTMRPMFNHGPSAQTAMSSAPIVVQRDTRAWQLQVWVSFGIAVFLCAVGLAWLPGEPLEQVFMVMGYVFCLSTVFALAKFVRDNAGSRRDAGDTPLWKLVVWGGFAVAMGLTGWGLLSMDINVTYKAFLGVSWLYLITTAFTLAKMLRDRHEADLLEARLQGRREATRVAASAE
;
A
#
# COMPACT_ATOMS: atom_id res chain seq x y z
N MET A 1 24.36 16.35 9.08
CA MET A 1 23.40 15.61 8.23
C MET A 1 22.75 16.44 7.11
N ARG A 2 22.56 17.75 7.26
CA ARG A 2 21.94 18.62 6.21
C ARG A 2 22.84 18.87 5.00
N VAL A 3 24.14 18.92 5.17
CA VAL A 3 25.13 19.25 4.13
C VAL A 3 25.40 18.08 3.16
N GLU A 4 25.23 16.85 3.58
CA GLU A 4 25.42 15.63 2.76
C GLU A 4 24.29 15.46 1.74
N TRP A 5 23.07 15.81 2.11
CA TRP A 5 21.89 15.74 1.22
C TRP A 5 21.98 16.71 0.04
N GLU A 6 22.49 17.92 0.27
CA GLU A 6 22.63 18.91 -0.82
C GLU A 6 23.70 18.48 -1.85
N ARG A 7 24.78 17.86 -1.41
CA ARG A 7 25.81 17.33 -2.32
C ARG A 7 25.28 16.20 -3.20
N PHE A 8 24.45 15.32 -2.66
CA PHE A 8 23.86 14.21 -3.42
C PHE A 8 22.89 14.69 -4.50
N VAL A 9 22.07 15.71 -4.20
CA VAL A 9 21.10 16.30 -5.16
C VAL A 9 21.81 17.07 -6.28
N ILE A 10 22.93 17.75 -5.99
CA ILE A 10 23.73 18.49 -6.99
C ILE A 10 24.43 17.51 -7.94
N GLN A 11 24.94 16.40 -7.42
CA GLN A 11 25.66 15.42 -8.23
C GLN A 11 24.77 14.66 -9.21
N THR A 12 23.50 14.41 -8.86
CA THR A 12 22.53 13.79 -9.76
C THR A 12 22.06 14.75 -10.87
N ARG A 13 22.00 16.07 -10.60
CA ARG A 13 21.63 17.08 -11.64
C ARG A 13 22.73 17.34 -12.66
N THR A 14 23.99 17.23 -12.26
CA THR A 14 25.12 17.44 -13.21
C THR A 14 25.35 16.25 -14.13
N ALA A 15 25.05 15.03 -13.70
CA ALA A 15 25.12 13.84 -14.53
C ALA A 15 24.09 13.85 -15.69
N GLN A 16 22.91 14.39 -15.44
CA GLN A 16 21.82 14.42 -16.42
C GLN A 16 21.98 15.52 -17.48
N ARG A 17 22.84 16.51 -17.26
CA ARG A 17 23.12 17.60 -18.25
C ARG A 17 24.19 17.25 -19.28
N ARG A 18 24.96 16.17 -19.10
CA ARG A 18 26.09 15.82 -20.01
C ARG A 18 25.69 14.91 -21.19
N THR A 19 24.45 14.44 -21.28
CA THR A 19 24.00 13.57 -22.39
C THR A 19 23.17 14.27 -23.48
N GLY A 20 23.11 15.58 -23.45
CA GLY A 20 22.34 16.36 -24.42
C GLY A 20 23.22 17.28 -25.25
N THR A 21 23.94 16.79 -26.25
CA THR A 21 24.25 17.47 -27.53
C THR A 21 25.27 16.67 -28.34
N MET A 22 24.80 15.73 -29.16
CA MET A 22 25.45 15.41 -30.43
C MET A 22 24.36 14.99 -31.42
N ARG A 23 23.98 15.90 -32.31
CA ARG A 23 23.31 15.58 -33.55
C ARG A 23 24.37 15.05 -34.52
N PRO A 24 24.18 13.93 -35.16
CA PRO A 24 24.68 13.70 -36.51
C PRO A 24 23.54 13.83 -37.54
N MET A 25 23.84 14.58 -38.57
CA MET A 25 23.05 14.72 -39.80
C MET A 25 22.97 13.40 -40.58
N PHE A 26 21.76 13.19 -41.13
CA PHE A 26 21.45 12.51 -42.40
C PHE A 26 22.09 11.15 -42.70
N ASN A 27 21.24 10.10 -42.74
CA ASN A 27 21.18 9.27 -43.93
C ASN A 27 19.76 8.67 -44.09
N HIS A 28 19.12 8.93 -45.22
CA HIS A 28 17.89 8.28 -45.63
C HIS A 28 18.25 6.89 -46.17
N GLY A 29 17.90 5.86 -45.45
CA GLY A 29 17.84 4.47 -45.87
C GLY A 29 16.49 3.87 -45.50
N PRO A 30 15.82 3.11 -46.37
CA PRO A 30 14.46 2.64 -46.14
C PRO A 30 14.44 1.47 -45.14
N SER A 31 13.41 1.52 -44.27
CA SER A 31 12.87 0.38 -43.51
C SER A 31 13.85 -0.42 -42.62
N ALA A 32 14.32 0.20 -41.55
CA ALA A 32 14.52 -0.57 -40.33
C ALA A 32 13.20 -0.54 -39.53
N GLN A 33 12.34 -1.51 -39.77
CA GLN A 33 11.26 -1.83 -38.86
C GLN A 33 11.89 -1.97 -37.46
N THR A 34 11.58 -1.02 -36.62
CA THR A 34 11.91 -1.00 -35.21
C THR A 34 11.36 -2.32 -34.65
N ALA A 35 12.20 -3.33 -34.53
CA ALA A 35 11.93 -4.48 -33.70
C ALA A 35 11.72 -3.90 -32.29
N MET A 36 10.49 -3.57 -31.97
CA MET A 36 10.08 -3.31 -30.58
C MET A 36 10.47 -4.57 -29.83
N SER A 37 11.61 -4.49 -29.18
CA SER A 37 12.06 -5.48 -28.21
C SER A 37 10.92 -5.60 -27.19
N SER A 38 10.06 -6.58 -27.39
CA SER A 38 9.06 -6.98 -26.42
C SER A 38 9.83 -7.63 -25.26
N ALA A 39 10.37 -6.77 -24.39
CA ALA A 39 10.91 -7.22 -23.14
C ALA A 39 9.81 -8.07 -22.46
N PRO A 40 10.11 -9.30 -22.07
CA PRO A 40 9.13 -10.13 -21.41
C PRO A 40 8.61 -9.38 -20.19
N ILE A 41 7.30 -9.17 -20.12
CA ILE A 41 6.65 -8.60 -18.95
C ILE A 41 6.83 -9.65 -17.85
N VAL A 42 7.86 -9.44 -17.02
CA VAL A 42 8.11 -10.28 -15.85
C VAL A 42 7.09 -9.86 -14.80
N VAL A 43 6.03 -10.64 -14.65
CA VAL A 43 5.08 -10.48 -13.55
C VAL A 43 5.82 -10.86 -12.28
N GLN A 44 6.27 -9.85 -11.53
CA GLN A 44 6.96 -10.05 -10.26
C GLN A 44 5.94 -10.50 -9.22
N ARG A 45 5.86 -11.80 -8.99
CA ARG A 45 5.02 -12.40 -7.96
C ARG A 45 5.71 -12.31 -6.61
N ASP A 46 5.02 -11.81 -5.60
CA ASP A 46 5.46 -11.87 -4.20
C ASP A 46 5.67 -13.34 -3.80
N THR A 47 6.80 -13.62 -3.15
CA THR A 47 7.11 -14.98 -2.69
C THR A 47 6.08 -15.46 -1.67
N ARG A 48 5.75 -16.75 -1.69
CA ARG A 48 4.83 -17.35 -0.71
C ARG A 48 5.29 -17.11 0.73
N ALA A 49 6.60 -17.07 0.95
CA ALA A 49 7.19 -16.75 2.26
C ALA A 49 6.83 -15.34 2.73
N TRP A 50 6.89 -14.34 1.84
CA TRP A 50 6.48 -12.97 2.14
C TRP A 50 4.99 -12.88 2.50
N GLN A 51 4.14 -13.54 1.73
CA GLN A 51 2.70 -13.58 2.01
C GLN A 51 2.43 -14.19 3.38
N LEU A 52 3.07 -15.33 3.69
CA LEU A 52 2.95 -15.97 5.00
C LEU A 52 3.40 -15.04 6.13
N GLN A 53 4.53 -14.37 5.97
CA GLN A 53 5.07 -13.44 6.97
C GLN A 53 4.08 -12.31 7.26
N VAL A 54 3.46 -11.71 6.24
CA VAL A 54 2.46 -10.64 6.41
C VAL A 54 1.23 -11.15 7.18
N TRP A 55 0.70 -12.33 6.83
CA TRP A 55 -0.42 -12.93 7.55
C TRP A 55 -0.09 -13.26 9.01
N VAL A 56 1.10 -13.82 9.26
CA VAL A 56 1.57 -14.13 10.62
C VAL A 56 1.74 -12.86 11.43
N SER A 57 2.36 -11.81 10.86
CA SER A 57 2.54 -10.51 11.53
C SER A 57 1.20 -9.87 11.91
N PHE A 58 0.22 -9.90 10.99
CA PHE A 58 -1.12 -9.40 11.27
C PHE A 58 -1.83 -10.22 12.35
N GLY A 59 -1.73 -11.56 12.29
CA GLY A 59 -2.28 -12.45 13.30
C GLY A 59 -1.68 -12.20 14.70
N ILE A 60 -0.37 -12.00 14.78
CA ILE A 60 0.31 -11.63 16.03
C ILE A 60 -0.17 -10.28 16.55
N ALA A 61 -0.32 -9.28 15.68
CA ALA A 61 -0.81 -7.96 16.07
C ALA A 61 -2.23 -8.02 16.65
N VAL A 62 -3.14 -8.75 15.99
CA VAL A 62 -4.51 -8.99 16.48
C VAL A 62 -4.49 -9.70 17.83
N PHE A 63 -3.67 -10.74 17.96
CA PHE A 63 -3.53 -11.50 19.21
C PHE A 63 -3.02 -10.62 20.36
N LEU A 64 -1.98 -9.81 20.14
CA LEU A 64 -1.44 -8.90 21.16
C LEU A 64 -2.47 -7.85 21.59
N CYS A 65 -3.23 -7.28 20.65
CA CYS A 65 -4.31 -6.37 20.95
C CYS A 65 -5.43 -7.05 21.73
N ALA A 66 -5.83 -8.25 21.35
CA ALA A 66 -6.88 -9.02 22.05
C ALA A 66 -6.46 -9.34 23.48
N VAL A 67 -5.23 -9.81 23.70
CA VAL A 67 -4.68 -10.08 25.03
C VAL A 67 -4.63 -8.78 25.85
N GLY A 68 -4.09 -7.69 25.28
CA GLY A 68 -4.02 -6.40 25.97
C GLY A 68 -5.38 -5.87 26.40
N LEU A 69 -6.40 -6.01 25.55
CA LEU A 69 -7.76 -5.58 25.85
C LEU A 69 -8.46 -6.51 26.85
N ALA A 70 -8.25 -7.83 26.75
CA ALA A 70 -8.86 -8.80 27.65
C ALA A 70 -8.36 -8.68 29.10
N TRP A 71 -7.11 -8.27 29.27
CA TRP A 71 -6.48 -8.09 30.58
C TRP A 71 -6.43 -6.63 31.03
N LEU A 72 -7.19 -5.76 30.37
CA LEU A 72 -7.23 -4.34 30.68
C LEU A 72 -7.83 -4.13 32.08
N PRO A 73 -7.07 -3.58 33.05
CA PRO A 73 -7.60 -3.19 34.33
C PRO A 73 -8.42 -1.91 34.14
N GLY A 74 -9.69 -1.94 34.46
CA GLY A 74 -10.59 -0.78 34.34
C GLY A 74 -12.06 -1.18 34.35
N GLU A 75 -12.92 -0.21 34.15
CA GLU A 75 -14.35 -0.45 34.06
C GLU A 75 -14.72 -1.15 32.74
N PRO A 76 -15.76 -2.00 32.73
CA PRO A 76 -16.20 -2.68 31.49
C PRO A 76 -16.51 -1.73 30.35
N LEU A 77 -16.96 -0.51 30.65
CA LEU A 77 -17.26 0.51 29.65
C LEU A 77 -15.99 1.01 28.92
N GLU A 78 -14.90 1.21 29.65
CA GLU A 78 -13.61 1.61 29.09
C GLU A 78 -13.04 0.53 28.16
N GLN A 79 -13.17 -0.73 28.58
CA GLN A 79 -12.75 -1.87 27.75
C GLN A 79 -13.54 -1.95 26.44
N VAL A 80 -14.87 -1.82 26.50
CA VAL A 80 -15.74 -1.81 25.32
C VAL A 80 -15.42 -0.63 24.40
N PHE A 81 -15.17 0.56 24.98
CA PHE A 81 -14.77 1.74 24.21
C PHE A 81 -13.47 1.51 23.44
N MET A 82 -12.46 0.92 24.07
CA MET A 82 -11.19 0.61 23.43
C MET A 82 -11.33 -0.45 22.33
N VAL A 83 -12.14 -1.49 22.56
CA VAL A 83 -12.44 -2.49 21.52
C VAL A 83 -13.09 -1.85 20.30
N MET A 84 -14.11 -1.01 20.53
CA MET A 84 -14.75 -0.25 19.45
C MET A 84 -13.76 0.65 18.71
N GLY A 85 -12.91 1.36 19.44
CA GLY A 85 -11.86 2.21 18.87
C GLY A 85 -10.91 1.43 17.95
N TYR A 86 -10.45 0.25 18.37
CA TYR A 86 -9.57 -0.61 17.58
C TYR A 86 -10.26 -1.13 16.32
N VAL A 87 -11.50 -1.58 16.43
CA VAL A 87 -12.31 -2.04 15.28
C VAL A 87 -12.55 -0.88 14.30
N PHE A 88 -12.85 0.30 14.83
CA PHE A 88 -13.04 1.50 14.01
C PHE A 88 -11.76 1.90 13.27
N CYS A 89 -10.61 1.94 13.96
CA CYS A 89 -9.33 2.19 13.33
C CYS A 89 -9.03 1.17 12.22
N LEU A 90 -9.26 -0.11 12.49
CA LEU A 90 -9.01 -1.17 11.50
C LEU A 90 -9.92 -1.00 10.26
N SER A 91 -11.19 -0.70 10.47
CA SER A 91 -12.14 -0.44 9.38
C SER A 91 -11.74 0.75 8.51
N THR A 92 -11.31 1.85 9.15
CA THR A 92 -10.86 3.05 8.43
C THR A 92 -9.53 2.85 7.71
N VAL A 93 -8.63 1.99 8.22
CA VAL A 93 -7.40 1.58 7.53
C VAL A 93 -7.72 0.88 6.21
N PHE A 94 -8.64 -0.09 6.21
CA PHE A 94 -9.04 -0.78 4.98
C PHE A 94 -9.75 0.15 4.00
N ALA A 95 -10.61 1.05 4.49
CA ALA A 95 -11.25 2.06 3.65
C ALA A 95 -10.22 3.01 3.01
N LEU A 96 -9.24 3.48 3.79
CA LEU A 96 -8.16 4.34 3.30
C LEU A 96 -7.26 3.61 2.31
N ALA A 97 -6.88 2.36 2.59
CA ALA A 97 -6.08 1.55 1.68
C ALA A 97 -6.78 1.34 0.33
N LYS A 98 -8.10 1.08 0.35
CA LYS A 98 -8.91 1.00 -0.86
C LYS A 98 -8.94 2.32 -1.60
N PHE A 99 -9.20 3.42 -0.90
CA PHE A 99 -9.28 4.75 -1.48
C PHE A 99 -7.96 5.17 -2.17
N VAL A 100 -6.82 4.98 -1.51
CA VAL A 100 -5.49 5.29 -2.08
C VAL A 100 -5.24 4.48 -3.35
N ARG A 101 -5.67 3.21 -3.39
CA ARG A 101 -5.59 2.36 -4.57
C ARG A 101 -6.41 2.91 -5.73
N ASP A 102 -7.68 3.20 -5.47
CA ASP A 102 -8.62 3.61 -6.51
C ASP A 102 -8.17 4.93 -7.15
N ASN A 103 -7.54 5.83 -6.38
CA ASN A 103 -6.94 7.06 -6.89
C ASN A 103 -5.59 6.86 -7.62
N ALA A 104 -4.84 5.80 -7.32
CA ALA A 104 -3.58 5.52 -8.01
C ALA A 104 -3.77 4.91 -9.41
N GLY A 105 -4.88 4.18 -9.62
CA GLY A 105 -5.19 3.48 -10.87
C GLY A 105 -6.16 4.20 -11.81
N SER A 106 -6.90 5.16 -11.34
CA SER A 106 -7.91 5.86 -12.14
C SER A 106 -7.27 6.90 -13.06
N ARG A 107 -7.54 6.76 -14.36
CA ARG A 107 -7.58 7.91 -15.25
C ARG A 107 -8.39 9.01 -14.56
N ARG A 108 -7.82 10.20 -14.50
CA ARG A 108 -8.34 11.40 -13.82
C ARG A 108 -9.75 11.86 -14.20
N ASP A 109 -10.52 11.04 -14.90
CA ASP A 109 -11.79 11.42 -15.53
C ASP A 109 -13.05 11.00 -14.77
N ALA A 110 -12.97 10.21 -13.70
CA ALA A 110 -14.11 9.90 -12.85
C ALA A 110 -13.98 10.72 -11.55
N GLY A 111 -14.68 11.84 -11.51
CA GLY A 111 -14.63 12.84 -10.44
C GLY A 111 -14.89 12.30 -9.05
N ASP A 112 -13.85 11.85 -8.40
CA ASP A 112 -13.87 11.66 -6.96
C ASP A 112 -14.06 13.03 -6.32
N THR A 113 -15.24 13.26 -5.76
CA THR A 113 -15.58 14.51 -5.11
C THR A 113 -14.57 14.76 -3.97
N PRO A 114 -14.08 16.01 -3.83
CA PRO A 114 -13.15 16.38 -2.74
C PRO A 114 -13.71 16.04 -1.36
N LEU A 115 -15.05 15.97 -1.23
CA LEU A 115 -15.75 15.51 -0.03
C LEU A 115 -15.43 14.06 0.32
N TRP A 116 -15.33 13.17 -0.66
CA TRP A 116 -15.02 11.76 -0.40
C TRP A 116 -13.58 11.58 0.14
N LYS A 117 -12.63 12.35 -0.36
CA LYS A 117 -11.27 12.41 0.19
C LYS A 117 -11.28 12.84 1.64
N LEU A 118 -12.03 13.90 1.95
CA LEU A 118 -12.15 14.41 3.30
C LEU A 118 -12.78 13.37 4.24
N VAL A 119 -13.81 12.65 3.80
CA VAL A 119 -14.48 11.61 4.61
C VAL A 119 -13.52 10.47 4.94
N VAL A 120 -12.75 9.98 3.98
CA VAL A 120 -11.85 8.84 4.22
C VAL A 120 -10.66 9.24 5.09
N TRP A 121 -9.98 10.34 4.78
CA TRP A 121 -8.86 10.84 5.58
C TRP A 121 -9.30 11.37 6.94
N GLY A 122 -10.42 12.09 6.98
CA GLY A 122 -11.01 12.60 8.22
C GLY A 122 -11.48 11.46 9.12
N GLY A 123 -12.16 10.45 8.57
CA GLY A 123 -12.60 9.27 9.31
C GLY A 123 -11.42 8.51 9.93
N PHE A 124 -10.33 8.32 9.18
CA PHE A 124 -9.12 7.72 9.72
C PHE A 124 -8.47 8.57 10.82
N ALA A 125 -8.34 9.89 10.60
CA ALA A 125 -7.76 10.80 11.60
C ALA A 125 -8.60 10.85 12.89
N VAL A 126 -9.93 10.87 12.77
CA VAL A 126 -10.85 10.83 13.91
C VAL A 126 -10.75 9.50 14.65
N ALA A 127 -10.73 8.36 13.93
CA ALA A 127 -10.57 7.04 14.56
C ALA A 127 -9.27 6.95 15.36
N MET A 128 -8.16 7.36 14.76
CA MET A 128 -6.85 7.38 15.42
C MET A 128 -6.83 8.34 16.61
N GLY A 129 -7.37 9.55 16.43
CA GLY A 129 -7.42 10.58 17.48
C GLY A 129 -8.26 10.17 18.68
N LEU A 130 -9.47 9.63 18.46
CA LEU A 130 -10.36 9.17 19.53
C LEU A 130 -9.79 7.97 20.29
N THR A 131 -9.24 7.00 19.57
CA THR A 131 -8.64 5.83 20.21
C THR A 131 -7.40 6.20 21.03
N GLY A 132 -6.52 7.06 20.45
CA GLY A 132 -5.35 7.57 21.16
C GLY A 132 -5.72 8.44 22.37
N TRP A 133 -6.70 9.32 22.22
CA TRP A 133 -7.22 10.12 23.33
C TRP A 133 -7.79 9.23 24.45
N GLY A 134 -8.64 8.23 24.09
CA GLY A 134 -9.20 7.29 25.04
C GLY A 134 -8.12 6.55 25.81
N LEU A 135 -7.08 6.04 25.13
CA LEU A 135 -5.94 5.39 25.76
C LEU A 135 -5.17 6.30 26.73
N LEU A 136 -4.96 7.55 26.36
CA LEU A 136 -4.26 8.51 27.22
C LEU A 136 -5.09 8.94 28.43
N SER A 137 -6.42 9.02 28.29
CA SER A 137 -7.35 9.47 29.34
C SER A 137 -7.63 8.42 30.41
N MET A 138 -7.36 7.14 30.10
CA MET A 138 -7.56 6.06 31.09
C MET A 138 -6.60 6.20 32.28
N ASP A 139 -7.07 5.92 33.48
CA ASP A 139 -6.25 5.95 34.70
C ASP A 139 -5.63 4.57 34.97
N ILE A 140 -4.75 4.13 34.09
CA ILE A 140 -4.02 2.87 34.16
C ILE A 140 -2.51 3.09 34.20
N ASN A 141 -1.77 2.06 34.61
CA ASN A 141 -0.32 2.08 34.68
C ASN A 141 0.29 2.44 33.30
N VAL A 142 1.33 3.31 33.30
CA VAL A 142 2.05 3.75 32.11
C VAL A 142 2.58 2.60 31.27
N THR A 143 3.04 1.51 31.88
CA THR A 143 3.49 0.30 31.19
C THR A 143 2.37 -0.34 30.37
N TYR A 144 1.16 -0.39 30.93
CA TYR A 144 -0.02 -0.89 30.21
C TYR A 144 -0.42 0.03 29.04
N LYS A 145 -0.42 1.35 29.28
CA LYS A 145 -0.66 2.33 28.20
C LYS A 145 0.33 2.16 27.04
N ALA A 146 1.61 2.00 27.38
CA ALA A 146 2.65 1.79 26.38
C ALA A 146 2.45 0.48 25.60
N PHE A 147 2.13 -0.61 26.28
CA PHE A 147 1.85 -1.90 25.63
C PHE A 147 0.65 -1.80 24.67
N LEU A 148 -0.47 -1.24 25.13
CA LEU A 148 -1.66 -1.04 24.30
C LEU A 148 -1.38 -0.11 23.11
N GLY A 149 -0.66 0.99 23.33
CA GLY A 149 -0.29 1.93 22.27
C GLY A 149 0.61 1.29 21.20
N VAL A 150 1.64 0.56 21.62
CA VAL A 150 2.54 -0.12 20.68
C VAL A 150 1.82 -1.23 19.91
N SER A 151 1.03 -2.06 20.58
CA SER A 151 0.26 -3.13 19.93
C SER A 151 -0.78 -2.57 18.97
N TRP A 152 -1.44 -1.46 19.30
CA TRP A 152 -2.36 -0.75 18.42
C TRP A 152 -1.67 -0.20 17.18
N LEU A 153 -0.53 0.50 17.31
CA LEU A 153 0.24 1.00 16.17
C LEU A 153 0.77 -0.15 15.30
N TYR A 154 1.18 -1.25 15.91
CA TYR A 154 1.59 -2.45 15.19
C TYR A 154 0.43 -3.05 14.40
N LEU A 155 -0.77 -3.12 14.97
CA LEU A 155 -1.97 -3.57 14.29
C LEU A 155 -2.28 -2.71 13.04
N ILE A 156 -2.23 -1.39 13.18
CA ILE A 156 -2.45 -0.45 12.07
C ILE A 156 -1.42 -0.67 10.95
N THR A 157 -0.15 -0.78 11.30
CA THR A 157 0.94 -0.97 10.33
C THR A 157 0.82 -2.30 9.58
N THR A 158 0.52 -3.38 10.30
CA THR A 158 0.33 -4.70 9.69
C THR A 158 -0.93 -4.78 8.84
N ALA A 159 -2.01 -4.08 9.22
CA ALA A 159 -3.23 -3.97 8.42
C ALA A 159 -2.98 -3.26 7.08
N PHE A 160 -2.22 -2.15 7.05
CA PHE A 160 -1.82 -1.50 5.80
C PHE A 160 -0.97 -2.41 4.93
N THR A 161 -0.01 -3.13 5.53
CA THR A 161 0.85 -4.06 4.80
C THR A 161 0.05 -5.21 4.20
N LEU A 162 -0.90 -5.75 4.97
CA LEU A 162 -1.81 -6.80 4.50
C LEU A 162 -2.71 -6.30 3.36
N ALA A 163 -3.29 -5.11 3.48
CA ALA A 163 -4.12 -4.51 2.45
C ALA A 163 -3.33 -4.30 1.15
N LYS A 164 -2.07 -3.86 1.24
CA LYS A 164 -1.17 -3.74 0.09
C LYS A 164 -0.91 -5.09 -0.56
N MET A 165 -0.52 -6.09 0.21
CA MET A 165 -0.19 -7.44 -0.28
C MET A 165 -1.38 -8.09 -0.98
N LEU A 166 -2.58 -8.00 -0.42
CA LEU A 166 -3.81 -8.52 -1.03
C LEU A 166 -4.11 -7.85 -2.38
N ARG A 167 -3.85 -6.54 -2.47
CA ARG A 167 -3.99 -5.79 -3.71
C ARG A 167 -3.02 -6.28 -4.78
N ASP A 168 -1.73 -6.31 -4.44
CA ASP A 168 -0.66 -6.64 -5.39
C ASP A 168 -0.86 -8.06 -5.94
N ARG A 169 -1.37 -8.98 -5.11
CA ARG A 169 -1.78 -10.32 -5.53
C ARG A 169 -2.94 -10.29 -6.53
N HIS A 170 -3.99 -9.54 -6.25
CA HIS A 170 -5.16 -9.45 -7.14
C HIS A 170 -4.80 -8.85 -8.51
N GLU A 171 -3.94 -7.83 -8.53
CA GLU A 171 -3.45 -7.22 -9.77
C GLU A 171 -2.61 -8.21 -10.60
N ALA A 172 -1.77 -9.02 -9.95
CA ALA A 172 -0.99 -10.07 -10.62
C ALA A 172 -1.89 -11.14 -11.25
N ASP A 173 -2.91 -11.60 -10.52
CA ASP A 173 -3.87 -12.59 -11.02
C ASP A 173 -4.66 -12.07 -12.23
N LEU A 174 -5.06 -10.79 -12.22
CA LEU A 174 -5.74 -10.16 -13.36
C LEU A 174 -4.83 -10.03 -14.60
N LEU A 175 -3.55 -9.70 -14.40
CA LEU A 175 -2.57 -9.63 -15.50
C LEU A 175 -2.33 -11.00 -16.12
N GLU A 176 -2.18 -12.05 -15.31
CA GLU A 176 -2.04 -13.42 -15.79
C GLU A 176 -3.25 -13.86 -16.60
N ALA A 177 -4.47 -13.61 -16.14
CA ALA A 177 -5.69 -13.93 -16.86
C ALA A 177 -5.76 -13.23 -18.23
N ARG A 178 -5.37 -11.95 -18.30
CA ARG A 178 -5.31 -11.21 -19.57
C ARG A 178 -4.27 -11.77 -20.54
N LEU A 179 -3.10 -12.18 -20.04
CA LEU A 179 -2.04 -12.76 -20.85
C LEU A 179 -2.45 -14.14 -21.40
N GLN A 180 -3.13 -14.93 -20.59
CA GLN A 180 -3.67 -16.24 -21.02
C GLN A 180 -4.71 -16.06 -22.13
N GLY A 181 -5.68 -15.17 -21.96
CA GLY A 181 -6.68 -14.89 -22.98
C GLY A 181 -6.07 -14.39 -24.30
N ARG A 182 -5.01 -13.56 -24.26
CA ARG A 182 -4.28 -13.18 -25.48
C ARG A 182 -3.59 -14.35 -26.15
N ARG A 183 -2.95 -15.25 -25.39
CA ARG A 183 -2.28 -16.45 -25.94
C ARG A 183 -3.27 -17.38 -26.61
N GLU A 184 -4.44 -17.60 -26.02
CA GLU A 184 -5.51 -18.42 -26.59
C GLU A 184 -6.04 -17.80 -27.89
N ALA A 185 -6.33 -16.48 -27.89
CA ALA A 185 -6.78 -15.80 -29.09
C ALA A 185 -5.76 -15.92 -30.25
N THR A 186 -4.45 -15.77 -29.96
CA THR A 186 -3.40 -15.96 -30.95
C THR A 186 -3.30 -17.40 -31.44
N ARG A 187 -3.49 -18.39 -30.58
CA ARG A 187 -3.52 -19.82 -30.98
C ARG A 187 -4.68 -20.12 -31.91
N VAL A 188 -5.88 -19.63 -31.58
CA VAL A 188 -7.07 -19.84 -32.41
C VAL A 188 -6.90 -19.19 -33.77
N ALA A 189 -6.35 -17.96 -33.84
CA ALA A 189 -6.05 -17.31 -35.10
C ALA A 189 -5.05 -18.09 -35.97
N ALA A 190 -3.97 -18.62 -35.36
CA ALA A 190 -2.96 -19.41 -36.07
C ALA A 190 -3.45 -20.80 -36.51
N SER A 191 -4.53 -21.33 -35.92
CA SER A 191 -5.12 -22.60 -36.34
C SER A 191 -6.22 -22.45 -37.39
N ALA A 192 -6.62 -21.23 -37.73
CA ALA A 192 -7.64 -20.90 -38.72
C ALA A 192 -7.04 -20.54 -40.11
N GLU A 193 -5.72 -20.38 -40.19
CA GLU A 193 -4.93 -20.24 -41.44
C GLU A 193 -4.41 -21.60 -41.90
#